data_20e479a2a48b4e39690128d8d1d13eb2
#
_entry.id   20e479a2a48b4e39690128d8d1d13eb2
#
_cell.length_a   1.000
_cell.length_b   1.000
_cell.length_c   1.000
_cell.angle_alpha   90.00
_cell.angle_beta   90.00
_cell.angle_gamma   90.00
#
_symmetry.space_group_name_H-M   'P 1'
#
loop_
_entity.id
_entity.type
_entity.pdbx_description
1 polymer ?
#
loop_
_entity_poly.entity_id
_entity_poly.type
_entity_poly.pdbx_seq_one_letter_code
_entity_poly.pdbx_strand_id
1 'polypeptide(L)'
;TVTMKLATSYISYDQAKKNLELEIGRDSFETIYNKAQSKWDNQLGIITDVKGANYEQLVTLYSCIYRMYCYPNLMSENTGSNSNPVWKYKSPYKDANADPVEGKIYINNGFWDTYRTAWSGYGLFTPSKATELLNGLVQHYKDQGWLPRWIAPGGTNSMVGTSSDAIFADAMVKGISFDYENAYRSALRNAATVSDNLTNGGRKKLNISNFIGYVPADENENFSWKDILTITELLRWQRNWQIRRTMQQRKQTICLNITTI
;
A
#
# COMPACT_ATOMS: atom_id res chain seq x y z
N THR A 1 27.54 31.46 -2.39
CA THR A 1 26.69 30.24 -2.36
C THR A 1 26.31 29.97 -0.91
N VAL A 2 25.05 29.76 -0.65
CA VAL A 2 24.53 29.35 0.67
C VAL A 2 23.99 27.95 0.56
N THR A 3 24.40 27.07 1.49
CA THR A 3 23.88 25.71 1.60
C THR A 3 22.93 25.63 2.79
N MET A 4 21.73 25.11 2.57
CA MET A 4 20.74 24.88 3.60
C MET A 4 20.37 23.40 3.65
N LYS A 5 20.18 22.86 4.85
CA LYS A 5 19.66 21.51 5.09
C LYS A 5 18.29 21.61 5.74
N LEU A 6 17.32 20.87 5.24
CA LEU A 6 15.95 20.86 5.72
C LEU A 6 15.48 19.45 5.97
N ALA A 7 14.74 19.24 7.03
CA ALA A 7 13.99 18.00 7.27
C ALA A 7 12.60 18.31 7.81
N THR A 8 11.68 17.41 7.58
CA THR A 8 10.31 17.47 8.07
C THR A 8 10.00 16.21 8.87
N SER A 9 8.91 16.23 9.64
CA SER A 9 8.42 15.07 10.38
C SER A 9 6.90 15.16 10.55
N TYR A 10 6.24 14.03 10.44
CA TYR A 10 4.84 13.86 10.85
C TYR A 10 4.71 13.58 12.35
N ILE A 11 5.81 13.27 13.05
CA ILE A 11 5.79 12.87 14.47
C ILE A 11 5.98 14.09 15.38
N SER A 12 7.11 14.80 15.26
CA SER A 12 7.43 15.95 16.11
C SER A 12 8.60 16.77 15.55
N TYR A 13 8.78 17.97 16.12
CA TYR A 13 9.95 18.79 15.82
C TYR A 13 11.28 18.11 16.16
N ASP A 14 11.34 17.40 17.31
CA ASP A 14 12.56 16.69 17.69
C ASP A 14 12.84 15.49 16.77
N GLN A 15 11.79 14.84 16.28
CA GLN A 15 11.95 13.81 15.24
C GLN A 15 12.42 14.41 13.92
N ALA A 16 11.99 15.60 13.52
CA ALA A 16 12.52 16.28 12.33
C ALA A 16 14.03 16.56 12.46
N LYS A 17 14.51 16.99 13.63
CA LYS A 17 15.96 17.13 13.90
C LYS A 17 16.67 15.79 13.76
N LYS A 18 16.08 14.74 14.31
CA LYS A 18 16.63 13.39 14.23
C LYS A 18 16.69 12.87 12.80
N ASN A 19 15.65 13.10 12.00
CA ASN A 19 15.64 12.77 10.58
C ASN A 19 16.78 13.49 9.85
N LEU A 20 16.97 14.80 10.13
CA LEU A 20 18.07 15.56 9.56
C LEU A 20 19.43 14.95 9.87
N GLU A 21 19.62 14.51 11.12
CA GLU A 21 20.86 13.91 11.59
C GLU A 21 21.10 12.51 10.98
N LEU A 22 20.07 11.66 10.94
CA LEU A 22 20.15 10.29 10.44
C LEU A 22 20.31 10.22 8.92
N GLU A 23 19.65 11.10 8.18
CA GLU A 23 19.56 11.02 6.71
C GLU A 23 20.61 11.88 6.01
N ILE A 24 20.92 13.07 6.57
CA ILE A 24 21.83 14.04 5.97
C ILE A 24 23.09 14.20 6.83
N GLY A 25 22.94 14.42 8.14
CA GLY A 25 24.03 14.58 9.06
C GLY A 25 25.04 15.66 8.60
N ARG A 26 26.31 15.28 8.51
CA ARG A 26 27.42 16.16 8.07
C ARG A 26 27.71 16.04 6.57
N ASP A 27 26.99 15.22 5.82
CA ASP A 27 27.25 14.98 4.42
C ASP A 27 27.15 16.26 3.58
N SER A 28 28.01 16.37 2.57
CA SER A 28 27.97 17.42 1.56
C SER A 28 26.80 17.19 0.58
N PHE A 29 26.49 18.21 -0.21
CA PHE A 29 25.50 18.07 -1.29
C PHE A 29 25.89 16.95 -2.26
N GLU A 30 27.14 16.91 -2.70
CA GLU A 30 27.66 15.88 -3.61
C GLU A 30 27.53 14.48 -3.03
N THR A 31 27.82 14.34 -1.72
CA THR A 31 27.66 13.06 -1.04
C THR A 31 26.21 12.59 -1.04
N ILE A 32 25.26 13.48 -0.72
CA ILE A 32 23.82 13.15 -0.75
C ILE A 32 23.34 12.87 -2.16
N TYR A 33 23.78 13.69 -3.13
CA TYR A 33 23.45 13.47 -4.55
C TYR A 33 23.90 12.08 -5.02
N ASN A 34 25.16 11.72 -4.77
CA ASN A 34 25.71 10.43 -5.17
C ASN A 34 25.00 9.24 -4.46
N LYS A 35 24.64 9.40 -3.18
CA LYS A 35 23.84 8.40 -2.44
C LYS A 35 22.45 8.22 -3.06
N ALA A 36 21.79 9.32 -3.42
CA ALA A 36 20.48 9.29 -4.05
C ALA A 36 20.56 8.64 -5.45
N GLN A 37 21.54 9.03 -6.25
CA GLN A 37 21.78 8.43 -7.56
C GLN A 37 22.00 6.93 -7.45
N SER A 38 22.91 6.49 -6.57
CA SER A 38 23.18 5.05 -6.37
C SER A 38 21.97 4.26 -5.94
N LYS A 39 21.09 4.84 -5.08
CA LYS A 39 19.83 4.20 -4.70
C LYS A 39 18.89 4.03 -5.89
N TRP A 40 18.77 5.05 -6.73
CA TRP A 40 17.95 4.99 -7.92
C TRP A 40 18.53 4.04 -8.98
N ASP A 41 19.84 4.06 -9.21
CA ASP A 41 20.50 3.14 -10.13
C ASP A 41 20.27 1.68 -9.71
N ASN A 42 20.38 1.38 -8.42
CA ASN A 42 20.07 0.05 -7.90
C ASN A 42 18.58 -0.33 -8.07
N GLN A 43 17.66 0.63 -7.86
CA GLN A 43 16.23 0.38 -8.00
C GLN A 43 15.81 0.21 -9.47
N LEU A 44 16.39 0.99 -10.38
CA LEU A 44 16.10 0.92 -11.80
C LEU A 44 16.83 -0.24 -12.48
N GLY A 45 17.95 -0.67 -11.92
CA GLY A 45 18.75 -1.82 -12.38
C GLY A 45 18.10 -3.19 -12.20
N ILE A 46 16.83 -3.26 -11.77
CA ILE A 46 16.05 -4.51 -11.73
C ILE A 46 15.80 -5.08 -13.14
N ILE A 47 15.83 -4.23 -14.15
CA ILE A 47 15.82 -4.64 -15.56
C ILE A 47 17.18 -4.32 -16.15
N THR A 48 17.89 -5.34 -16.59
CA THR A 48 19.21 -5.23 -17.23
C THR A 48 19.17 -5.86 -18.60
N ASP A 49 20.14 -5.51 -19.44
CA ASP A 49 20.35 -6.14 -20.74
C ASP A 49 19.10 -6.11 -21.66
N VAL A 50 18.55 -4.92 -21.86
CA VAL A 50 17.41 -4.71 -22.78
C VAL A 50 17.95 -4.73 -24.22
N LYS A 51 17.66 -5.81 -24.96
CA LYS A 51 18.09 -5.99 -26.34
C LYS A 51 17.06 -5.46 -27.34
N GLY A 52 17.56 -4.86 -28.44
CA GLY A 52 16.69 -4.42 -29.54
C GLY A 52 15.93 -3.11 -29.31
N ALA A 53 16.06 -2.49 -28.15
CA ALA A 53 15.47 -1.20 -27.87
C ALA A 53 16.40 -0.05 -28.35
N ASN A 54 15.82 0.99 -28.94
CA ASN A 54 16.52 2.23 -29.21
C ASN A 54 16.56 3.12 -27.93
N TYR A 55 17.31 4.23 -28.00
CA TYR A 55 17.51 5.13 -26.87
C TYR A 55 16.18 5.67 -26.29
N GLU A 56 15.25 6.10 -27.14
CA GLU A 56 13.97 6.67 -26.69
C GLU A 56 13.09 5.63 -26.00
N GLN A 57 13.12 4.38 -26.47
CA GLN A 57 12.43 3.27 -25.82
C GLN A 57 13.03 2.97 -24.44
N LEU A 58 14.35 3.03 -24.29
CA LEU A 58 15.02 2.88 -23.00
C LEU A 58 14.66 4.02 -22.05
N VAL A 59 14.68 5.27 -22.53
CA VAL A 59 14.25 6.44 -21.74
C VAL A 59 12.82 6.26 -21.27
N THR A 60 11.91 5.83 -22.13
CA THR A 60 10.52 5.57 -21.79
C THR A 60 10.39 4.49 -20.73
N LEU A 61 11.07 3.34 -20.93
CA LEU A 61 11.05 2.21 -19.99
C LEU A 61 11.49 2.64 -18.59
N TYR A 62 12.69 3.20 -18.47
CA TYR A 62 13.24 3.56 -17.16
C TYR A 62 12.50 4.74 -16.50
N SER A 63 11.99 5.69 -17.29
CA SER A 63 11.13 6.76 -16.77
C SER A 63 9.81 6.22 -16.21
N CYS A 64 9.22 5.21 -16.86
CA CYS A 64 8.01 4.55 -16.35
C CYS A 64 8.29 3.78 -15.06
N ILE A 65 9.40 3.04 -14.98
CA ILE A 65 9.81 2.32 -13.77
C ILE A 65 10.08 3.32 -12.63
N TYR A 66 10.80 4.41 -12.90
CA TYR A 66 11.04 5.48 -11.94
C TYR A 66 9.72 6.02 -11.36
N ARG A 67 8.77 6.40 -12.22
CA ARG A 67 7.46 6.92 -11.79
C ARG A 67 6.66 5.90 -10.99
N MET A 68 6.75 4.62 -11.32
CA MET A 68 6.10 3.56 -10.56
C MET A 68 6.57 3.54 -9.10
N TYR A 69 7.85 3.78 -8.83
CA TYR A 69 8.42 3.79 -7.49
C TYR A 69 8.35 5.14 -6.76
N CYS A 70 7.81 6.18 -7.38
CA CYS A 70 7.58 7.46 -6.70
C CYS A 70 6.46 7.39 -5.64
N TYR A 71 5.55 6.45 -5.75
CA TYR A 71 4.40 6.24 -4.87
C TYR A 71 4.18 4.74 -4.63
N PRO A 72 3.51 4.34 -3.53
CA PRO A 72 3.15 5.15 -2.36
C PRO A 72 4.37 5.55 -1.52
N ASN A 73 4.20 6.57 -0.67
CA ASN A 73 5.28 7.08 0.18
C ASN A 73 5.22 6.45 1.58
N LEU A 74 6.36 6.16 2.15
CA LEU A 74 6.48 5.77 3.56
C LEU A 74 6.25 6.99 4.46
N MET A 75 5.23 6.95 5.31
CA MET A 75 4.97 7.98 6.31
C MET A 75 5.70 7.73 7.62
N SER A 76 6.11 6.49 7.87
CA SER A 76 6.82 6.12 9.09
C SER A 76 8.24 6.64 9.07
N GLU A 77 8.73 7.06 10.24
CA GLU A 77 10.03 7.65 10.45
C GLU A 77 10.87 6.77 11.38
N ASN A 78 12.19 6.80 11.19
CA ASN A 78 13.10 6.05 12.02
C ASN A 78 13.31 6.78 13.37
N THR A 79 12.69 6.29 14.42
CA THR A 79 12.86 6.78 15.79
C THR A 79 14.03 6.12 16.53
N GLY A 80 14.66 5.11 15.93
CA GLY A 80 15.86 4.42 16.42
C GLY A 80 17.16 5.06 15.91
N SER A 81 18.09 4.24 15.46
CA SER A 81 19.36 4.64 14.84
C SER A 81 19.50 4.01 13.45
N ASN A 82 20.55 4.38 12.70
CA ASN A 82 20.82 3.74 11.40
C ASN A 82 21.23 2.27 11.55
N SER A 83 21.87 1.89 12.65
CA SER A 83 22.24 0.49 12.94
C SER A 83 21.12 -0.33 13.57
N ASN A 84 20.14 0.32 14.21
CA ASN A 84 18.98 -0.31 14.82
C ASN A 84 17.71 0.54 14.57
N PRO A 85 17.15 0.49 13.36
CA PRO A 85 16.01 1.33 13.02
C PRO A 85 14.74 0.85 13.72
N VAL A 86 14.01 1.79 14.31
CA VAL A 86 12.68 1.58 14.89
C VAL A 86 11.70 2.48 14.15
N TRP A 87 10.88 1.89 13.32
CA TRP A 87 9.93 2.62 12.49
C TRP A 87 8.66 2.93 13.28
N LYS A 88 8.30 4.21 13.36
CA LYS A 88 7.06 4.68 13.98
C LYS A 88 6.38 5.73 13.10
N TYR A 89 5.07 5.90 13.30
CA TYR A 89 4.27 6.93 12.63
C TYR A 89 3.19 7.46 13.55
N LYS A 90 2.74 8.69 13.33
CA LYS A 90 1.48 9.18 13.89
C LYS A 90 0.34 8.75 12.98
N SER A 91 -0.62 8.02 13.53
CA SER A 91 -1.76 7.57 12.75
C SER A 91 -2.59 8.79 12.27
N PRO A 92 -2.86 8.91 10.95
CA PRO A 92 -3.66 10.00 10.42
C PRO A 92 -5.14 9.94 10.82
N TYR A 93 -5.53 8.93 11.59
CA TYR A 93 -6.89 8.67 12.06
C TYR A 93 -7.07 8.95 13.55
N LYS A 94 -6.02 9.34 14.24
CA LYS A 94 -6.03 9.65 15.67
C LYS A 94 -5.80 11.13 15.89
N ASP A 95 -6.01 11.57 17.13
CA ASP A 95 -5.71 12.94 17.55
C ASP A 95 -4.24 13.28 17.27
N ALA A 96 -3.99 14.55 16.89
CA ALA A 96 -2.64 15.03 16.61
C ALA A 96 -1.67 14.91 17.79
N ASN A 97 -2.18 14.80 19.02
CA ASN A 97 -1.39 14.60 20.24
C ASN A 97 -1.22 13.12 20.61
N ALA A 98 -1.82 12.19 19.86
CA ALA A 98 -1.66 10.77 20.12
C ALA A 98 -0.20 10.32 19.98
N ASP A 99 0.19 9.34 20.77
CA ASP A 99 1.54 8.76 20.69
C ASP A 99 1.78 8.08 19.35
N PRO A 100 3.03 8.14 18.83
CA PRO A 100 3.40 7.42 17.63
C PRO A 100 3.26 5.90 17.80
N VAL A 101 2.72 5.26 16.78
CA VAL A 101 2.53 3.80 16.70
C VAL A 101 3.75 3.16 16.04
N GLU A 102 4.21 2.02 16.54
CA GLU A 102 5.27 1.24 15.91
C GLU A 102 4.76 0.51 14.67
N GLY A 103 5.54 0.55 13.61
CA GLY A 103 5.23 -0.08 12.33
C GLY A 103 5.48 0.82 11.13
N LYS A 104 5.13 0.30 9.95
CA LYS A 104 5.21 1.03 8.69
C LYS A 104 3.82 1.25 8.11
N ILE A 105 3.51 2.49 7.77
CA ILE A 105 2.30 2.89 7.05
C ILE A 105 2.69 3.61 5.77
N TYR A 106 1.99 3.31 4.68
CA TYR A 106 2.23 3.91 3.37
C TYR A 106 1.06 4.78 2.95
N ILE A 107 1.34 5.95 2.41
CA ILE A 107 0.40 7.01 2.06
C ILE A 107 0.54 7.44 0.60
N ASN A 108 -0.31 8.36 0.15
CA ASN A 108 -0.31 8.94 -1.20
C ASN A 108 -0.52 7.88 -2.28
N ASN A 109 -1.66 7.19 -2.24
CA ASN A 109 -2.02 6.23 -3.26
C ASN A 109 -3.50 6.31 -3.64
N GLY A 110 -3.77 6.44 -4.92
CA GLY A 110 -5.08 6.30 -5.53
C GLY A 110 -5.26 4.88 -6.06
N PHE A 111 -6.01 4.05 -5.36
CA PHE A 111 -6.15 2.63 -5.72
C PHE A 111 -6.83 2.44 -7.07
N TRP A 112 -7.78 3.30 -7.43
CA TRP A 112 -8.44 3.27 -8.73
C TRP A 112 -7.46 3.46 -9.89
N ASP A 113 -6.43 4.27 -9.71
CA ASP A 113 -5.40 4.54 -10.72
C ASP A 113 -4.38 3.39 -10.81
N THR A 114 -4.01 2.79 -9.69
CA THR A 114 -2.82 1.95 -9.56
C THR A 114 -3.08 0.45 -9.56
N TYR A 115 -4.31 0.00 -9.30
CA TYR A 115 -4.61 -1.44 -9.09
C TYR A 115 -4.36 -2.31 -10.32
N ARG A 116 -4.51 -1.76 -11.53
CA ARG A 116 -4.38 -2.53 -12.79
C ARG A 116 -2.94 -2.83 -13.17
N THR A 117 -2.01 -1.92 -12.87
CA THR A 117 -0.64 -1.97 -13.41
C THR A 117 0.43 -1.83 -12.33
N ALA A 118 0.46 -0.76 -11.56
CA ALA A 118 1.53 -0.47 -10.63
C ALA A 118 1.68 -1.58 -9.57
N TRP A 119 0.59 -2.04 -8.96
CA TRP A 119 0.62 -3.11 -7.96
C TRP A 119 1.06 -4.45 -8.52
N SER A 120 0.65 -4.78 -9.75
CA SER A 120 1.16 -5.95 -10.48
C SER A 120 2.65 -5.82 -10.76
N GLY A 121 3.12 -4.62 -11.11
CA GLY A 121 4.52 -4.31 -11.32
C GLY A 121 5.36 -4.50 -10.06
N TYR A 122 4.92 -4.00 -8.89
CA TYR A 122 5.63 -4.25 -7.63
C TYR A 122 5.75 -5.74 -7.33
N GLY A 123 4.67 -6.51 -7.54
CA GLY A 123 4.69 -7.95 -7.34
C GLY A 123 5.64 -8.69 -8.28
N LEU A 124 5.79 -8.21 -9.53
CA LEU A 124 6.66 -8.80 -10.53
C LEU A 124 8.14 -8.44 -10.30
N PHE A 125 8.43 -7.15 -10.14
CA PHE A 125 9.81 -6.66 -10.12
C PHE A 125 10.44 -6.66 -8.72
N THR A 126 9.65 -6.41 -7.67
CA THR A 126 10.13 -6.27 -6.30
C THR A 126 9.19 -6.92 -5.29
N PRO A 127 9.06 -8.27 -5.27
CA PRO A 127 8.08 -8.97 -4.41
C PRO A 127 8.21 -8.64 -2.92
N SER A 128 9.44 -8.50 -2.41
CA SER A 128 9.68 -8.12 -1.01
C SER A 128 9.16 -6.71 -0.70
N LYS A 129 9.34 -5.77 -1.64
CA LYS A 129 8.78 -4.43 -1.51
C LYS A 129 7.25 -4.43 -1.61
N ALA A 130 6.68 -5.25 -2.50
CA ALA A 130 5.24 -5.44 -2.59
C ALA A 130 4.65 -5.93 -1.26
N THR A 131 5.30 -6.90 -0.60
CA THR A 131 4.93 -7.35 0.76
C THR A 131 4.90 -6.19 1.76
N GLU A 132 5.94 -5.38 1.80
CA GLU A 132 6.02 -4.23 2.70
C GLU A 132 4.92 -3.19 2.41
N LEU A 133 4.70 -2.86 1.15
CA LEU A 133 3.66 -1.93 0.73
C LEU A 133 2.26 -2.43 1.10
N LEU A 134 1.95 -3.69 0.81
CA LEU A 134 0.65 -4.29 1.12
C LEU A 134 0.36 -4.31 2.62
N ASN A 135 1.35 -4.67 3.44
CA ASN A 135 1.23 -4.60 4.90
C ASN A 135 1.01 -3.16 5.39
N GLY A 136 1.69 -2.20 4.77
CA GLY A 136 1.51 -0.77 5.05
C GLY A 136 0.12 -0.25 4.69
N LEU A 137 -0.54 -0.82 3.66
CA LEU A 137 -1.94 -0.53 3.36
C LEU A 137 -2.88 -1.15 4.38
N VAL A 138 -2.65 -2.41 4.75
CA VAL A 138 -3.44 -3.09 5.79
C VAL A 138 -3.39 -2.35 7.11
N GLN A 139 -2.31 -1.60 7.37
CA GLN A 139 -2.17 -0.80 8.58
C GLN A 139 -3.26 0.28 8.71
N HIS A 140 -3.72 0.89 7.60
CA HIS A 140 -4.87 1.80 7.62
C HIS A 140 -6.14 1.14 8.16
N TYR A 141 -6.40 -0.10 7.75
CA TYR A 141 -7.53 -0.87 8.28
C TYR A 141 -7.38 -1.16 9.78
N LYS A 142 -6.18 -1.53 10.23
CA LYS A 142 -5.92 -1.79 11.65
C LYS A 142 -6.11 -0.55 12.52
N ASP A 143 -5.77 0.62 12.00
CA ASP A 143 -5.83 1.87 12.74
C ASP A 143 -7.25 2.41 12.93
N GLN A 144 -8.12 2.26 11.92
CA GLN A 144 -9.47 2.87 11.93
C GLN A 144 -10.63 1.89 11.65
N GLY A 145 -10.32 0.64 11.34
CA GLY A 145 -11.31 -0.38 10.99
C GLY A 145 -11.84 -0.29 9.56
N TRP A 146 -11.36 0.63 8.73
CA TRP A 146 -11.69 0.78 7.32
C TRP A 146 -10.43 0.92 6.47
N LEU A 147 -10.45 0.42 5.25
CA LEU A 147 -9.47 0.77 4.24
C LEU A 147 -10.07 1.83 3.33
N PRO A 148 -9.48 3.03 3.27
CA PRO A 148 -9.99 4.11 2.43
C PRO A 148 -9.96 3.78 0.95
N ARG A 149 -10.74 4.51 0.16
CA ARG A 149 -10.73 4.42 -1.31
C ARG A 149 -9.52 5.13 -1.92
N TRP A 150 -9.01 6.13 -1.23
CA TRP A 150 -7.83 6.93 -1.56
C TRP A 150 -7.15 7.40 -0.28
N ILE A 151 -5.82 7.52 -0.29
CA ILE A 151 -5.01 7.84 0.91
C ILE A 151 -4.14 9.06 0.64
N ALA A 152 -4.29 10.16 1.46
CA ALA A 152 -3.49 11.38 1.35
C ALA A 152 -3.55 12.27 2.62
N PRO A 153 -2.74 12.14 3.64
CA PRO A 153 -2.12 10.92 4.17
C PRO A 153 -3.12 9.95 4.80
N GLY A 154 -4.26 10.43 5.30
CA GLY A 154 -5.39 9.64 5.78
C GLY A 154 -6.37 9.32 4.65
N GLY A 155 -7.56 8.83 5.03
CA GLY A 155 -8.60 8.51 4.08
C GLY A 155 -9.14 9.74 3.37
N THR A 156 -9.43 9.60 2.08
CA THR A 156 -10.04 10.64 1.25
C THR A 156 -11.23 10.07 0.50
N ASN A 157 -12.37 10.76 0.57
CA ASN A 157 -13.56 10.42 -0.20
C ASN A 157 -13.42 10.89 -1.66
N SER A 158 -12.48 10.28 -2.38
CA SER A 158 -12.18 10.58 -3.78
C SER A 158 -12.27 9.33 -4.61
N MET A 159 -12.57 9.49 -5.89
CA MET A 159 -12.73 8.39 -6.87
C MET A 159 -13.85 7.42 -6.49
N VAL A 160 -13.90 6.28 -7.16
CA VAL A 160 -14.98 5.30 -7.05
C VAL A 160 -14.44 3.90 -6.80
N GLY A 161 -15.29 3.05 -6.20
CA GLY A 161 -14.99 1.67 -5.91
C GLY A 161 -13.98 1.47 -4.77
N THR A 162 -13.79 0.21 -4.39
CA THR A 162 -12.85 -0.22 -3.36
C THR A 162 -11.73 -1.04 -4.03
N SER A 163 -10.98 -0.40 -4.95
CA SER A 163 -10.00 -1.08 -5.81
C SER A 163 -8.82 -1.69 -5.03
N SER A 164 -8.63 -1.33 -3.76
CA SER A 164 -7.72 -2.03 -2.85
C SER A 164 -8.07 -3.51 -2.69
N ASP A 165 -9.36 -3.87 -2.77
CA ASP A 165 -9.80 -5.27 -2.67
C ASP A 165 -9.23 -6.09 -3.83
N ALA A 166 -9.18 -5.50 -5.04
CA ALA A 166 -8.56 -6.09 -6.22
C ALA A 166 -7.03 -6.22 -6.09
N ILE A 167 -6.38 -5.21 -5.52
CA ILE A 167 -4.93 -5.23 -5.25
C ILE A 167 -4.57 -6.42 -4.35
N PHE A 168 -5.28 -6.59 -3.25
CA PHE A 168 -5.03 -7.69 -2.33
C PHE A 168 -5.33 -9.06 -2.95
N ALA A 169 -6.41 -9.15 -3.73
CA ALA A 169 -6.76 -10.39 -4.43
C ALA A 169 -5.70 -10.80 -5.46
N ASP A 170 -5.24 -9.86 -6.28
CA ASP A 170 -4.19 -10.10 -7.29
C ASP A 170 -2.86 -10.50 -6.64
N ALA A 171 -2.43 -9.77 -5.61
CA ALA A 171 -1.20 -10.07 -4.87
C ALA A 171 -1.26 -11.47 -4.22
N MET A 172 -2.40 -11.85 -3.65
CA MET A 172 -2.61 -13.17 -3.06
C MET A 172 -2.52 -14.28 -4.11
N VAL A 173 -3.15 -14.11 -5.27
CA VAL A 173 -3.09 -15.10 -6.37
C VAL A 173 -1.67 -15.26 -6.88
N LYS A 174 -0.90 -14.18 -6.97
CA LYS A 174 0.50 -14.17 -7.36
C LYS A 174 1.46 -14.72 -6.29
N GLY A 175 0.98 -15.04 -5.11
CA GLY A 175 1.78 -15.65 -4.05
C GLY A 175 2.60 -14.65 -3.22
N ILE A 176 2.34 -13.35 -3.35
CA ILE A 176 2.94 -12.32 -2.48
C ILE A 176 2.44 -12.54 -1.06
N SER A 177 3.36 -12.60 -0.09
CA SER A 177 3.03 -12.81 1.32
C SER A 177 2.73 -11.47 2.01
N PHE A 178 1.59 -11.35 2.69
CA PHE A 178 1.20 -10.19 3.50
C PHE A 178 0.11 -10.59 4.51
N ASP A 179 -0.41 -9.67 5.29
CA ASP A 179 -1.49 -9.91 6.25
C ASP A 179 -2.83 -10.14 5.54
N TYR A 180 -3.00 -11.35 4.99
CA TYR A 180 -4.19 -11.75 4.24
C TYR A 180 -5.48 -11.65 5.07
N GLU A 181 -5.41 -11.92 6.36
CA GLU A 181 -6.59 -11.96 7.20
C GLU A 181 -7.20 -10.56 7.36
N ASN A 182 -6.39 -9.56 7.73
CA ASN A 182 -6.88 -8.20 7.89
C ASN A 182 -7.23 -7.57 6.54
N ALA A 183 -6.51 -7.88 5.48
CA ALA A 183 -6.85 -7.46 4.12
C ALA A 183 -8.21 -8.02 3.68
N TYR A 184 -8.48 -9.31 3.94
CA TYR A 184 -9.77 -9.93 3.65
C TYR A 184 -10.90 -9.34 4.49
N ARG A 185 -10.67 -9.13 5.80
CA ARG A 185 -11.64 -8.47 6.68
C ARG A 185 -11.98 -7.05 6.21
N SER A 186 -10.98 -6.29 5.76
CA SER A 186 -11.21 -4.95 5.20
C SER A 186 -12.08 -4.97 3.94
N ALA A 187 -11.83 -5.92 3.05
CA ALA A 187 -12.61 -6.10 1.83
C ALA A 187 -14.06 -6.54 2.12
N LEU A 188 -14.25 -7.48 3.07
CA LEU A 188 -15.59 -7.86 3.53
C LEU A 188 -16.34 -6.69 4.15
N ARG A 189 -15.67 -5.88 4.95
CA ARG A 189 -16.29 -4.68 5.53
C ARG A 189 -16.70 -3.70 4.45
N ASN A 190 -15.85 -3.44 3.48
CA ASN A 190 -16.16 -2.60 2.32
C ASN A 190 -17.36 -3.13 1.52
N ALA A 191 -17.52 -4.46 1.43
CA ALA A 191 -18.56 -5.09 0.63
C ALA A 191 -19.90 -5.26 1.36
N ALA A 192 -19.90 -5.34 2.69
CA ALA A 192 -21.07 -5.75 3.46
C ALA A 192 -21.57 -4.73 4.49
N THR A 193 -20.74 -3.73 4.85
CA THR A 193 -21.09 -2.76 5.90
C THR A 193 -21.28 -1.38 5.30
N VAL A 194 -22.43 -0.76 5.58
CA VAL A 194 -22.68 0.64 5.22
C VAL A 194 -21.73 1.52 6.04
N SER A 195 -21.02 2.41 5.39
CA SER A 195 -20.11 3.35 6.03
C SER A 195 -20.85 4.62 6.41
N ASP A 196 -20.70 5.05 7.67
CA ASP A 196 -21.23 6.33 8.16
C ASP A 196 -20.40 7.51 7.64
N ASN A 197 -19.15 7.27 7.26
CA ASN A 197 -18.25 8.26 6.71
C ASN A 197 -17.39 7.68 5.57
N LEU A 198 -17.74 8.01 4.35
CA LEU A 198 -17.04 7.54 3.14
C LEU A 198 -15.59 8.01 3.01
N THR A 199 -15.17 8.99 3.81
CA THR A 199 -13.75 9.37 3.92
C THR A 199 -12.93 8.24 4.56
N ASN A 200 -13.51 7.53 5.53
CA ASN A 200 -12.86 6.42 6.19
C ASN A 200 -12.75 5.17 5.28
N GLY A 201 -13.75 4.94 4.44
CA GLY A 201 -13.82 3.79 3.54
C GLY A 201 -15.25 3.38 3.20
N GLY A 202 -15.40 2.20 2.61
CA GLY A 202 -16.68 1.63 2.25
C GLY A 202 -17.17 2.07 0.87
N ARG A 203 -18.29 1.46 0.44
CA ARG A 203 -18.92 1.72 -0.85
C ARG A 203 -20.11 2.66 -0.69
N LYS A 204 -20.32 3.48 -1.71
CA LYS A 204 -21.50 4.31 -1.81
C LYS A 204 -22.75 3.44 -2.00
N LYS A 205 -23.87 3.85 -1.40
CA LYS A 205 -25.20 3.23 -1.58
C LYS A 205 -25.25 1.72 -1.36
N LEU A 206 -24.38 1.20 -0.49
CA LEU A 206 -24.35 -0.24 -0.21
C LEU A 206 -25.66 -0.77 0.37
N ASN A 207 -26.41 0.06 1.11
CA ASN A 207 -27.74 -0.21 1.63
C ASN A 207 -28.79 -0.52 0.53
N ILE A 208 -28.54 -0.09 -0.69
CA ILE A 208 -29.43 -0.36 -1.86
C ILE A 208 -28.79 -1.43 -2.75
N SER A 209 -27.51 -1.26 -3.09
CA SER A 209 -26.82 -2.13 -4.05
C SER A 209 -26.75 -3.59 -3.62
N ASN A 210 -26.72 -3.88 -2.32
CA ASN A 210 -26.75 -5.25 -1.81
C ASN A 210 -28.07 -6.00 -2.14
N PHE A 211 -29.14 -5.28 -2.36
CA PHE A 211 -30.45 -5.88 -2.66
C PHE A 211 -30.76 -5.93 -4.16
N ILE A 212 -30.32 -4.93 -4.92
CA ILE A 212 -30.63 -4.84 -6.35
C ILE A 212 -29.48 -5.29 -7.26
N GLY A 213 -28.29 -5.55 -6.70
CA GLY A 213 -27.12 -6.07 -7.42
C GLY A 213 -26.31 -5.03 -8.19
N TYR A 214 -26.64 -3.75 -8.10
CA TYR A 214 -25.90 -2.65 -8.71
C TYR A 214 -26.03 -1.37 -7.88
N VAL A 215 -25.13 -0.40 -8.07
CA VAL A 215 -25.23 0.92 -7.43
C VAL A 215 -26.14 1.81 -8.31
N PRO A 216 -27.31 2.24 -7.81
CA PRO A 216 -28.21 3.07 -8.59
C PRO A 216 -27.59 4.46 -8.82
N ALA A 217 -27.74 4.98 -10.05
CA ALA A 217 -27.46 6.37 -10.34
C ALA A 217 -28.54 7.25 -9.68
N ASP A 218 -28.13 8.37 -9.09
CA ASP A 218 -29.02 9.47 -8.75
C ASP A 218 -28.50 10.75 -9.41
N GLU A 219 -29.25 11.82 -9.25
CA GLU A 219 -28.98 13.10 -9.92
C GLU A 219 -27.59 13.70 -9.61
N ASN A 220 -26.90 13.19 -8.58
CA ASN A 220 -25.65 13.73 -8.09
C ASN A 220 -24.44 12.77 -8.21
N GLU A 221 -24.61 11.53 -8.68
CA GLU A 221 -23.53 10.54 -8.67
C GLU A 221 -23.47 9.66 -9.93
N ASN A 222 -22.42 9.81 -10.70
CA ASN A 222 -22.27 9.28 -12.06
C ASN A 222 -21.56 7.91 -12.19
N PHE A 223 -21.41 7.05 -11.14
CA PHE A 223 -20.52 5.90 -11.27
C PHE A 223 -21.02 4.63 -10.57
N SER A 224 -21.92 3.89 -11.22
CA SER A 224 -22.47 2.64 -10.69
C SER A 224 -21.67 1.38 -11.04
N TRP A 225 -21.01 1.34 -12.19
CA TRP A 225 -20.47 0.09 -12.76
C TRP A 225 -19.14 -0.40 -12.12
N LYS A 226 -18.33 0.47 -11.54
CA LYS A 226 -17.05 0.08 -10.93
C LYS A 226 -17.19 -0.66 -9.60
N ASP A 227 -18.25 -0.40 -8.87
CA ASP A 227 -18.52 -1.14 -7.63
C ASP A 227 -18.92 -2.60 -7.91
N ILE A 228 -19.52 -2.89 -9.08
CA ILE A 228 -19.86 -4.25 -9.51
C ILE A 228 -18.61 -5.07 -9.85
N LEU A 229 -17.63 -4.49 -10.54
CA LEU A 229 -16.36 -5.17 -10.87
C LEU A 229 -15.61 -5.61 -9.60
N THR A 230 -15.60 -4.79 -8.57
CA THR A 230 -14.95 -5.10 -7.31
C THR A 230 -15.61 -6.26 -6.56
N ILE A 231 -16.94 -6.45 -6.69
CA ILE A 231 -17.65 -7.60 -6.12
C ILE A 231 -17.17 -8.90 -6.78
N THR A 232 -17.02 -8.93 -8.11
CA THR A 232 -16.54 -10.11 -8.83
C THR A 232 -15.11 -10.51 -8.40
N GLU A 233 -14.26 -9.54 -8.20
CA GLU A 233 -12.89 -9.78 -7.72
C GLU A 233 -12.86 -10.24 -6.27
N LEU A 234 -13.74 -9.73 -5.41
CA LEU A 234 -13.91 -10.19 -4.04
C LEU A 234 -14.33 -11.67 -3.98
N LEU A 235 -15.24 -12.09 -4.86
CA LEU A 235 -15.66 -13.51 -4.96
C LEU A 235 -14.52 -14.42 -5.41
N ARG A 236 -13.69 -13.97 -6.37
CA ARG A 236 -12.47 -14.69 -6.77
C ARG A 236 -11.48 -14.79 -5.60
N TRP A 237 -11.30 -13.73 -4.84
CA TRP A 237 -10.44 -13.72 -3.67
C TRP A 237 -10.95 -14.66 -2.58
N GLN A 238 -12.23 -14.62 -2.24
CA GLN A 238 -12.85 -15.51 -1.26
C GLN A 238 -12.59 -16.98 -1.61
N ARG A 239 -12.77 -17.36 -2.88
CA ARG A 239 -12.49 -18.72 -3.35
C ARG A 239 -11.02 -19.11 -3.16
N ASN A 240 -10.10 -18.24 -3.53
CA ASN A 240 -8.67 -18.52 -3.42
C ASN A 240 -8.19 -18.52 -1.96
N TRP A 241 -8.74 -17.66 -1.11
CA TRP A 241 -8.44 -17.63 0.31
C TRP A 241 -8.92 -18.92 1.02
N GLN A 242 -10.13 -19.38 0.72
CA GLN A 242 -10.64 -20.64 1.25
C GLN A 242 -9.76 -21.83 0.85
N ILE A 243 -9.33 -21.91 -0.41
CA ILE A 243 -8.41 -22.94 -0.90
C ILE A 243 -7.09 -22.91 -0.13
N ARG A 244 -6.46 -21.73 0.03
CA ARG A 244 -5.20 -21.59 0.77
C ARG A 244 -5.34 -21.95 2.24
N ARG A 245 -6.40 -21.50 2.90
CA ARG A 245 -6.68 -21.83 4.31
C ARG A 245 -6.81 -23.33 4.50
N THR A 246 -7.54 -24.00 3.62
CA THR A 246 -7.69 -25.47 3.63
C THR A 246 -6.36 -26.18 3.42
N MET A 247 -5.52 -25.70 2.48
CA MET A 247 -4.18 -26.26 2.25
C MET A 247 -3.24 -26.05 3.43
N GLN A 248 -3.31 -24.90 4.09
CA GLN A 248 -2.48 -24.59 5.26
C GLN A 248 -2.90 -25.44 6.47
N GLN A 249 -4.20 -25.62 6.69
CA GLN A 249 -4.72 -26.53 7.72
C GLN A 249 -4.31 -27.98 7.46
N ARG A 250 -4.38 -28.47 6.21
CA ARG A 250 -3.91 -29.82 5.83
C ARG A 250 -2.41 -30.01 6.07
N LYS A 251 -1.58 -28.98 5.75
CA LYS A 251 -0.13 -29.03 6.04
C LYS A 251 0.15 -29.11 7.55
N GLN A 252 -0.56 -28.33 8.37
CA GLN A 252 -0.44 -28.39 9.82
C GLN A 252 -0.87 -29.75 10.39
N THR A 253 -1.95 -30.32 9.89
CA THR A 253 -2.42 -31.66 10.29
C THR A 253 -1.41 -32.77 9.91
N ILE A 254 -0.81 -32.67 8.73
CA ILE A 254 0.22 -33.62 8.29
C ILE A 254 1.49 -33.49 9.16
N CYS A 255 1.93 -32.25 9.46
CA CYS A 255 3.09 -32.03 10.35
C CYS A 255 2.83 -32.55 11.77
N LEU A 256 1.63 -32.37 12.33
CA LEU A 256 1.27 -32.88 13.65
C LEU A 256 1.24 -34.42 13.69
N ASN A 257 0.80 -35.06 12.61
CA ASN A 257 0.79 -36.55 12.54
C ASN A 257 2.18 -37.16 12.32
N ILE A 258 3.16 -36.40 11.80
CA ILE A 258 4.55 -36.87 11.64
C ILE A 258 5.34 -36.75 12.96
N THR A 259 4.97 -35.82 13.84
CA THR A 259 5.62 -35.60 15.13
C THR A 259 5.10 -36.53 16.23
N THR A 260 4.10 -37.35 15.95
CA THR A 260 3.45 -38.27 16.91
C THR A 260 3.73 -39.74 16.61
N ILE A 261 4.64 -40.04 15.68
CA ILE A 261 5.21 -41.37 15.39
C ILE A 261 6.67 -41.36 15.87
#